data_1cee963cec88530be9d7b337e33468f0
#
_entry.id   1cee963cec88530be9d7b337e33468f0
#
_cell.length_a   1.000
_cell.length_b   1.000
_cell.length_c   1.000
_cell.angle_alpha   90.00
_cell.angle_beta   90.00
_cell.angle_gamma   90.00
#
_symmetry.space_group_name_H-M   'P 1'
#
loop_
_entity.id
_entity.type
_entity.pdbx_description
1 polymer ?
#
loop_
_entity_poly.entity_id
_entity_poly.type
_entity_poly.pdbx_seq_one_letter_code
_entity_poly.pdbx_strand_id
1 'polypeptide(L)'
;NAISPDVIAAFNAALDQAVTDRAVVIITGTPGILSGGYDLKVMTSGPKEAVALVTAGSTLARRLLSHPFPVIVACPGHAVAKGAFLLLSADYRIGVDGPFSIGLNEVQIGMTMHHAGIEIARDRLRKSAFHRSVINGEMFNPQSAVDAGFLDLVVSAEELQSAALAAARQIGRA
;
A
#
# COMPACT_ATOMS: atom_id res chain seq x y z
N ASN A 1 -6.17 3.02 -11.23
CA ASN A 1 -5.58 2.77 -9.88
C ASN A 1 -4.28 3.58 -9.63
N ALA A 2 -4.15 4.74 -10.28
CA ALA A 2 -3.11 5.72 -9.96
C ALA A 2 -3.56 6.55 -8.73
N ILE A 3 -2.61 6.89 -7.87
CA ILE A 3 -2.84 7.71 -6.68
C ILE A 3 -2.71 9.19 -7.08
N SER A 4 -3.83 9.82 -7.34
CA SER A 4 -3.97 11.25 -7.67
C SER A 4 -4.37 12.07 -6.42
N PRO A 5 -4.37 13.42 -6.49
CA PRO A 5 -4.91 14.26 -5.42
C PRO A 5 -6.38 13.93 -5.08
N ASP A 6 -7.22 13.65 -6.09
CA ASP A 6 -8.63 13.32 -5.89
C ASP A 6 -8.78 11.96 -5.19
N VAL A 7 -7.96 10.98 -5.55
CA VAL A 7 -7.94 9.67 -4.87
C VAL A 7 -7.51 9.83 -3.42
N ILE A 8 -6.50 10.66 -3.12
CA ILE A 8 -6.08 10.94 -1.74
C ILE A 8 -7.20 11.65 -0.96
N ALA A 9 -7.91 12.59 -1.57
CA ALA A 9 -9.06 13.26 -0.95
C ALA A 9 -10.17 12.26 -0.63
N ALA A 10 -10.50 11.35 -1.57
CA ALA A 10 -11.49 10.30 -1.36
C ALA A 10 -11.07 9.33 -0.24
N PHE A 11 -9.81 8.92 -0.17
CA PHE A 11 -9.27 8.14 0.96
C PHE A 11 -9.49 8.86 2.29
N ASN A 12 -9.15 10.15 2.35
CA ASN A 12 -9.29 10.92 3.57
C ASN A 12 -10.75 10.99 4.04
N ALA A 13 -11.69 11.24 3.12
CA ALA A 13 -13.12 11.26 3.44
C ALA A 13 -13.62 9.89 3.93
N ALA A 14 -13.20 8.79 3.29
CA ALA A 14 -13.56 7.44 3.71
C ALA A 14 -12.99 7.09 5.10
N LEU A 15 -11.77 7.52 5.41
CA LEU A 15 -11.17 7.32 6.72
C LEU A 15 -11.88 8.15 7.81
N ASP A 16 -12.34 9.38 7.51
CA ASP A 16 -13.16 10.18 8.43
C ASP A 16 -14.51 9.50 8.72
N GLN A 17 -15.14 8.96 7.69
CA GLN A 17 -16.37 8.18 7.85
C GLN A 17 -16.16 6.93 8.68
N ALA A 18 -15.06 6.18 8.43
CA ALA A 18 -14.73 4.98 9.19
C ALA A 18 -14.52 5.28 10.69
N VAL A 19 -13.91 6.42 11.02
CA VAL A 19 -13.79 6.87 12.43
C VAL A 19 -15.16 7.14 13.03
N THR A 20 -16.04 7.83 12.32
CA THR A 20 -17.40 8.13 12.77
C THR A 20 -18.20 6.86 13.02
N ASP A 21 -18.11 5.90 12.11
CA ASP A 21 -18.84 4.63 12.16
C ASP A 21 -18.16 3.59 13.10
N ARG A 22 -16.97 3.89 13.62
CA ARG A 22 -16.14 2.97 14.41
C ARG A 22 -15.88 1.65 13.66
N ALA A 23 -15.57 1.76 12.37
CA ALA A 23 -15.48 0.64 11.45
C ALA A 23 -14.05 0.24 11.13
N VAL A 24 -13.83 -1.05 10.92
CA VAL A 24 -12.61 -1.59 10.31
C VAL A 24 -12.57 -1.17 8.84
N VAL A 25 -11.41 -0.74 8.39
CA VAL A 25 -11.19 -0.30 7.00
C VAL A 25 -10.64 -1.45 6.17
N ILE A 26 -11.27 -1.74 5.02
CA ILE A 26 -10.72 -2.65 4.02
C ILE A 26 -10.44 -1.85 2.75
N ILE A 27 -9.18 -1.77 2.35
CA ILE A 27 -8.73 -1.13 1.12
C ILE A 27 -8.52 -2.22 0.07
N THR A 28 -9.10 -2.04 -1.12
CA THR A 28 -8.86 -2.93 -2.25
C THR A 28 -8.71 -2.15 -3.56
N GLY A 29 -8.31 -2.86 -4.61
CA GLY A 29 -8.20 -2.32 -5.97
C GLY A 29 -9.20 -2.95 -6.93
N THR A 30 -8.89 -2.91 -8.22
CA THR A 30 -9.59 -3.65 -9.26
C THR A 30 -8.87 -4.96 -9.55
N PRO A 31 -9.53 -5.99 -10.13
CA PRO A 31 -8.87 -7.24 -10.46
C PRO A 31 -7.53 -7.02 -11.19
N GLY A 32 -6.49 -7.66 -10.69
CA GLY A 32 -5.13 -7.59 -11.23
C GLY A 32 -4.27 -6.43 -10.71
N ILE A 33 -4.84 -5.42 -10.03
CA ILE A 33 -4.04 -4.29 -9.56
C ILE A 33 -4.64 -3.58 -8.34
N LEU A 34 -3.84 -3.44 -7.30
CA LEU A 34 -4.11 -2.53 -6.21
C LEU A 34 -3.80 -1.08 -6.65
N SER A 35 -2.54 -0.81 -6.99
CA SER A 35 -2.11 0.49 -7.51
C SER A 35 -0.72 0.40 -8.13
N GLY A 36 -0.51 1.14 -9.23
CA GLY A 36 0.80 1.34 -9.86
C GLY A 36 1.62 2.51 -9.30
N GLY A 37 1.14 3.16 -8.24
CA GLY A 37 1.81 4.31 -7.65
C GLY A 37 1.12 5.65 -7.93
N TYR A 38 1.86 6.73 -7.81
CA TYR A 38 1.34 8.07 -8.04
C TYR A 38 0.94 8.32 -9.50
N ASP A 39 -0.04 9.23 -9.69
CA ASP A 39 -0.44 9.68 -11.02
C ASP A 39 0.74 10.37 -11.72
N LEU A 40 1.23 9.73 -12.80
CA LEU A 40 2.38 10.22 -13.55
C LEU A 40 2.11 11.57 -14.21
N LYS A 41 0.87 11.89 -14.60
CA LYS A 41 0.53 13.20 -15.18
C LYS A 41 0.79 14.31 -14.16
N VAL A 42 0.44 14.09 -12.89
CA VAL A 42 0.72 15.04 -11.82
C VAL A 42 2.21 15.07 -11.50
N MET A 43 2.86 13.90 -11.40
CA MET A 43 4.29 13.80 -11.11
C MET A 43 5.18 14.49 -12.15
N THR A 44 4.75 14.54 -13.40
CA THR A 44 5.50 15.14 -14.52
C THR A 44 5.05 16.57 -14.87
N SER A 45 3.99 17.11 -14.23
CA SER A 45 3.49 18.46 -14.51
C SER A 45 4.39 19.57 -13.97
N GLY A 46 5.17 19.29 -12.93
CA GLY A 46 6.16 20.21 -12.38
C GLY A 46 6.68 19.77 -11.01
N PRO A 47 7.85 20.29 -10.59
CA PRO A 47 8.43 19.92 -9.28
C PRO A 47 7.52 20.26 -8.09
N LYS A 48 6.79 21.37 -8.18
CA LYS A 48 5.86 21.81 -7.11
C LYS A 48 4.70 20.82 -6.94
N GLU A 49 4.10 20.42 -8.04
CA GLU A 49 2.99 19.48 -8.09
C GLU A 49 3.43 18.09 -7.62
N ALA A 50 4.61 17.64 -8.05
CA ALA A 50 5.19 16.38 -7.62
C ALA A 50 5.46 16.36 -6.11
N VAL A 51 6.08 17.41 -5.57
CA VAL A 51 6.32 17.52 -4.12
C VAL A 51 5.01 17.57 -3.34
N ALA A 52 4.00 18.30 -3.82
CA ALA A 52 2.69 18.37 -3.19
C ALA A 52 2.01 16.99 -3.13
N LEU A 53 2.04 16.23 -4.25
CA LEU A 53 1.46 14.89 -4.33
C LEU A 53 2.18 13.91 -3.40
N VAL A 54 3.51 13.89 -3.38
CA VAL A 54 4.31 13.03 -2.49
C VAL A 54 4.07 13.38 -1.02
N THR A 55 3.96 14.66 -0.69
CA THR A 55 3.65 15.13 0.67
C THR A 55 2.26 14.68 1.11
N ALA A 56 1.25 14.86 0.26
CA ALA A 56 -0.11 14.42 0.53
C ALA A 56 -0.19 12.89 0.69
N GLY A 57 0.52 12.14 -0.17
CA GLY A 57 0.59 10.69 -0.07
C GLY A 57 1.33 10.19 1.17
N SER A 58 2.37 10.89 1.62
CA SER A 58 3.06 10.57 2.88
C SER A 58 2.16 10.86 4.09
N THR A 59 1.37 11.93 4.04
CA THR A 59 0.38 12.25 5.05
C THR A 59 -0.72 11.18 5.11
N LEU A 60 -1.19 10.69 3.96
CA LEU A 60 -2.14 9.57 3.91
C LEU A 60 -1.55 8.30 4.53
N ALA A 61 -0.29 7.95 4.22
CA ALA A 61 0.37 6.78 4.82
C ALA A 61 0.44 6.90 6.36
N ARG A 62 0.84 8.07 6.88
CA ARG A 62 0.84 8.33 8.32
C ARG A 62 -0.57 8.20 8.91
N ARG A 63 -1.59 8.67 8.20
CA ARG A 63 -2.97 8.59 8.63
C ARG A 63 -3.48 7.15 8.71
N LEU A 64 -3.10 6.29 7.77
CA LEU A 64 -3.39 4.86 7.81
C LEU A 64 -2.71 4.19 9.00
N LEU A 65 -1.41 4.45 9.21
CA LEU A 65 -0.62 3.90 10.31
C LEU A 65 -1.12 4.32 11.70
N SER A 66 -1.76 5.49 11.81
CA SER A 66 -2.30 6.02 13.07
C SER A 66 -3.83 5.95 13.15
N HIS A 67 -4.48 5.18 12.24
CA HIS A 67 -5.94 5.05 12.25
C HIS A 67 -6.41 4.35 13.54
N PRO A 68 -7.47 4.84 14.20
CA PRO A 68 -7.91 4.28 15.49
C PRO A 68 -8.56 2.90 15.38
N PHE A 69 -8.91 2.47 14.18
CA PHE A 69 -9.47 1.15 13.90
C PHE A 69 -8.59 0.40 12.91
N PRO A 70 -8.59 -0.94 12.93
CA PRO A 70 -7.74 -1.73 12.03
C PRO A 70 -7.93 -1.38 10.55
N VAL A 71 -6.81 -1.34 9.83
CA VAL A 71 -6.74 -1.14 8.38
C VAL A 71 -6.23 -2.42 7.73
N ILE A 72 -7.02 -2.99 6.84
CA ILE A 72 -6.68 -4.19 6.07
C ILE A 72 -6.52 -3.79 4.60
N VAL A 73 -5.50 -4.30 3.94
CA VAL A 73 -5.41 -4.22 2.47
C VAL A 73 -5.64 -5.58 1.86
N ALA A 74 -6.68 -5.68 1.03
CA ALA A 74 -6.96 -6.81 0.15
C ALA A 74 -6.39 -6.48 -1.25
N CYS A 75 -5.19 -6.96 -1.52
CA CYS A 75 -4.42 -6.64 -2.73
C CYS A 75 -4.77 -7.62 -3.87
N PRO A 76 -5.52 -7.20 -4.89
CA PRO A 76 -5.99 -8.08 -5.95
C PRO A 76 -4.97 -8.29 -7.08
N GLY A 77 -3.72 -7.84 -6.92
CA GLY A 77 -2.69 -7.97 -7.94
C GLY A 77 -1.49 -7.07 -7.72
N HIS A 78 -1.05 -6.36 -8.77
CA HIS A 78 0.12 -5.49 -8.70
C HIS A 78 -0.01 -4.39 -7.63
N ALA A 79 1.07 -4.18 -6.86
CA ALA A 79 1.19 -3.10 -5.89
C ALA A 79 2.60 -2.51 -5.98
N VAL A 80 2.74 -1.38 -6.67
CA VAL A 80 4.04 -0.82 -7.05
C VAL A 80 4.19 0.60 -6.50
N ALA A 81 5.39 0.96 -6.08
CA ALA A 81 5.72 2.31 -5.58
C ALA A 81 4.74 2.75 -4.48
N LYS A 82 4.01 3.85 -4.65
CA LYS A 82 2.99 4.29 -3.68
C LYS A 82 1.93 3.22 -3.42
N GLY A 83 1.63 2.31 -4.37
CA GLY A 83 0.75 1.16 -4.17
C GLY A 83 1.30 0.17 -3.13
N ALA A 84 2.59 -0.11 -3.17
CA ALA A 84 3.26 -0.92 -2.16
C ALA A 84 3.31 -0.23 -0.79
N PHE A 85 3.43 1.11 -0.75
CA PHE A 85 3.33 1.85 0.51
C PHE A 85 1.92 1.81 1.13
N LEU A 86 0.84 1.60 0.37
CA LEU A 86 -0.47 1.33 0.95
C LEU A 86 -0.45 0.00 1.73
N LEU A 87 0.20 -1.05 1.17
CA LEU A 87 0.40 -2.31 1.90
C LEU A 87 1.17 -2.06 3.20
N LEU A 88 2.33 -1.41 3.11
CA LEU A 88 3.19 -1.17 4.27
C LEU A 88 2.56 -0.24 5.33
N SER A 89 1.48 0.46 4.99
CA SER A 89 0.74 1.34 5.91
C SER A 89 -0.49 0.68 6.55
N ALA A 90 -0.71 -0.60 6.29
CA ALA A 90 -1.85 -1.35 6.83
C ALA A 90 -1.44 -2.29 7.97
N ASP A 91 -2.42 -2.67 8.80
CA ASP A 91 -2.23 -3.60 9.91
C ASP A 91 -2.20 -5.05 9.44
N TYR A 92 -2.98 -5.40 8.39
CA TYR A 92 -2.99 -6.73 7.80
C TYR A 92 -3.11 -6.67 6.28
N ARG A 93 -2.35 -7.51 5.58
CA ARG A 93 -2.16 -7.41 4.13
C ARG A 93 -2.33 -8.77 3.48
N ILE A 94 -3.38 -8.91 2.68
CA ILE A 94 -3.72 -10.14 1.97
C ILE A 94 -3.50 -9.90 0.49
N GLY A 95 -2.70 -10.72 -0.17
CA GLY A 95 -2.47 -10.67 -1.61
C GLY A 95 -3.10 -11.84 -2.34
N VAL A 96 -3.26 -11.69 -3.64
CA VAL A 96 -3.71 -12.76 -4.54
C VAL A 96 -2.50 -13.43 -5.17
N ASP A 97 -2.54 -14.77 -5.28
CA ASP A 97 -1.56 -15.52 -6.03
C ASP A 97 -1.67 -15.25 -7.54
N GLY A 98 -0.54 -15.20 -8.22
CA GLY A 98 -0.50 -14.94 -9.65
C GLY A 98 0.78 -14.22 -10.11
N PRO A 99 0.86 -13.86 -11.41
CA PRO A 99 2.03 -13.23 -12.01
C PRO A 99 2.07 -11.72 -11.71
N PHE A 100 1.95 -11.36 -10.44
CA PHE A 100 1.90 -9.98 -9.99
C PHE A 100 3.24 -9.50 -9.44
N SER A 101 3.48 -8.20 -9.50
CA SER A 101 4.68 -7.55 -8.99
C SER A 101 4.32 -6.64 -7.82
N ILE A 102 5.02 -6.81 -6.70
CA ILE A 102 4.86 -6.04 -5.47
C ILE A 102 6.23 -5.48 -5.08
N GLY A 103 6.34 -4.18 -4.86
CA GLY A 103 7.63 -3.60 -4.45
C GLY A 103 7.77 -2.10 -4.68
N LEU A 104 8.96 -1.62 -4.34
CA LEU A 104 9.36 -0.21 -4.37
C LEU A 104 10.32 -0.01 -5.54
N ASN A 105 9.80 0.44 -6.68
CA ASN A 105 10.59 0.56 -7.91
C ASN A 105 11.12 1.99 -8.17
N GLU A 106 11.06 2.88 -7.19
CA GLU A 106 11.42 4.29 -7.34
C GLU A 106 12.83 4.45 -7.91
N VAL A 107 13.79 3.70 -7.39
CA VAL A 107 15.20 3.75 -7.85
C VAL A 107 15.34 3.26 -9.29
N GLN A 108 14.57 2.26 -9.71
CA GLN A 108 14.61 1.75 -11.09
C GLN A 108 14.11 2.77 -12.12
N ILE A 109 13.25 3.70 -11.70
CA ILE A 109 12.73 4.78 -12.57
C ILE A 109 13.47 6.11 -12.36
N GLY A 110 14.65 6.10 -11.71
CA GLY A 110 15.50 7.26 -11.50
C GLY A 110 15.02 8.21 -10.39
N MET A 111 14.15 7.76 -9.50
CA MET A 111 13.68 8.54 -8.37
C MET A 111 14.42 8.18 -7.09
N THR A 112 14.67 9.17 -6.23
CA THR A 112 15.17 8.93 -4.88
C THR A 112 14.00 8.57 -3.95
N MET A 113 14.21 7.57 -3.10
CA MET A 113 13.24 7.27 -2.06
C MET A 113 13.17 8.40 -1.04
N HIS A 114 11.98 8.93 -0.78
CA HIS A 114 11.77 9.97 0.21
C HIS A 114 11.89 9.43 1.65
N HIS A 115 12.25 10.29 2.60
CA HIS A 115 12.55 9.88 3.99
C HIS A 115 11.43 9.08 4.65
N ALA A 116 10.17 9.53 4.57
CA ALA A 116 9.05 8.78 5.14
C ALA A 116 8.89 7.38 4.53
N GLY A 117 9.17 7.21 3.23
CA GLY A 117 9.16 5.92 2.57
C GLY A 117 10.25 4.99 3.10
N ILE A 118 11.46 5.52 3.31
CA ILE A 118 12.58 4.76 3.89
C ILE A 118 12.20 4.25 5.29
N GLU A 119 11.63 5.10 6.14
CA GLU A 119 11.29 4.72 7.51
C GLU A 119 10.12 3.72 7.57
N ILE A 120 9.09 3.88 6.74
CA ILE A 120 8.00 2.90 6.64
C ILE A 120 8.55 1.54 6.16
N ALA A 121 9.38 1.54 5.13
CA ALA A 121 9.99 0.31 4.63
C ALA A 121 10.93 -0.35 5.67
N ARG A 122 11.69 0.46 6.44
CA ARG A 122 12.58 -0.01 7.50
C ARG A 122 11.82 -0.70 8.63
N ASP A 123 10.68 -0.14 9.03
CA ASP A 123 9.83 -0.67 10.10
C ASP A 123 9.11 -1.96 9.68
N ARG A 124 8.62 -2.00 8.44
CA ARG A 124 7.70 -3.05 7.98
C ARG A 124 8.35 -4.23 7.27
N LEU A 125 9.44 -3.97 6.52
CA LEU A 125 10.12 -5.03 5.76
C LEU A 125 11.07 -5.81 6.65
N ARG A 126 11.25 -7.09 6.33
CA ARG A 126 12.32 -7.87 6.96
C ARG A 126 13.68 -7.26 6.62
N LYS A 127 14.62 -7.30 7.55
CA LYS A 127 15.96 -6.72 7.37
C LYS A 127 16.65 -7.19 6.10
N SER A 128 16.49 -8.48 5.74
CA SER A 128 17.06 -9.08 4.52
C SER A 128 16.44 -8.52 3.22
N ALA A 129 15.19 -8.04 3.26
CA ALA A 129 14.49 -7.49 2.12
C ALA A 129 14.61 -5.97 2.02
N PHE A 130 14.88 -5.27 3.12
CA PHE A 130 14.88 -3.81 3.17
C PHE A 130 15.84 -3.18 2.14
N HIS A 131 17.12 -3.57 2.13
CA HIS A 131 18.09 -3.03 1.17
C HIS A 131 17.76 -3.44 -0.26
N ARG A 132 17.31 -4.67 -0.47
CA ARG A 132 16.90 -5.17 -1.78
C ARG A 132 15.73 -4.34 -2.35
N SER A 133 14.78 -3.99 -1.49
CA SER A 133 13.61 -3.18 -1.89
C SER A 133 13.98 -1.71 -2.11
N VAL A 134 14.63 -1.07 -1.12
CA VAL A 134 14.81 0.39 -1.11
C VAL A 134 16.00 0.84 -1.97
N ILE A 135 17.10 0.05 -2.00
CA ILE A 135 18.32 0.41 -2.73
C ILE A 135 18.33 -0.20 -4.12
N ASN A 136 17.94 -1.48 -4.25
CA ASN A 136 18.00 -2.18 -5.53
C ASN A 136 16.69 -2.08 -6.32
N GLY A 137 15.58 -1.64 -5.69
CA GLY A 137 14.27 -1.58 -6.31
C GLY A 137 13.72 -2.96 -6.68
N GLU A 138 14.12 -4.02 -5.96
CA GLU A 138 13.71 -5.38 -6.27
C GLU A 138 12.20 -5.55 -6.17
N MET A 139 11.63 -6.21 -7.17
CA MET A 139 10.22 -6.54 -7.23
C MET A 139 10.00 -8.00 -6.82
N PHE A 140 8.95 -8.24 -6.07
CA PHE A 140 8.61 -9.55 -5.52
C PHE A 140 7.32 -10.08 -6.15
N ASN A 141 7.24 -11.39 -6.38
CA ASN A 141 5.97 -12.05 -6.63
C ASN A 141 5.19 -12.17 -5.30
N PRO A 142 3.89 -12.51 -5.31
CA PRO A 142 3.08 -12.55 -4.09
C PRO A 142 3.66 -13.43 -2.98
N GLN A 143 4.18 -14.60 -3.31
CA GLN A 143 4.75 -15.53 -2.32
C GLN A 143 6.03 -14.96 -1.69
N SER A 144 6.96 -14.46 -2.51
CA SER A 144 8.18 -13.83 -2.01
C SER A 144 7.92 -12.48 -1.31
N ALA A 145 6.80 -11.82 -1.63
CA ALA A 145 6.35 -10.60 -0.94
C ALA A 145 5.94 -10.88 0.52
N VAL A 146 5.44 -12.09 0.83
CA VAL A 146 5.22 -12.52 2.23
C VAL A 146 6.56 -12.64 2.95
N ASP A 147 7.54 -13.27 2.32
CA ASP A 147 8.88 -13.42 2.91
C ASP A 147 9.60 -12.08 3.08
N ALA A 148 9.34 -11.13 2.18
CA ALA A 148 9.92 -9.79 2.27
C ALA A 148 9.22 -8.91 3.32
N GLY A 149 7.97 -9.18 3.66
CA GLY A 149 7.18 -8.41 4.62
C GLY A 149 6.22 -7.39 3.98
N PHE A 150 5.97 -7.48 2.66
CA PHE A 150 4.93 -6.69 2.00
C PHE A 150 3.53 -7.24 2.23
N LEU A 151 3.41 -8.57 2.34
CA LEU A 151 2.15 -9.28 2.58
C LEU A 151 2.26 -10.13 3.85
N ASP A 152 1.11 -10.48 4.43
CA ASP A 152 0.98 -11.40 5.55
C ASP A 152 0.41 -12.74 5.10
N LEU A 153 -0.42 -12.74 4.04
CA LEU A 153 -1.10 -13.92 3.51
C LEU A 153 -1.27 -13.81 2.00
N VAL A 154 -1.21 -14.93 1.31
CA VAL A 154 -1.58 -15.05 -0.10
C VAL A 154 -2.70 -16.07 -0.23
N VAL A 155 -3.74 -15.72 -1.00
CA VAL A 155 -4.94 -16.53 -1.25
C VAL A 155 -5.25 -16.57 -2.75
N SER A 156 -6.24 -17.36 -3.17
CA SER A 156 -6.76 -17.28 -4.55
C SER A 156 -7.56 -15.98 -4.76
N ALA A 157 -7.79 -15.62 -6.02
CA ALA A 157 -8.55 -14.41 -6.35
C ALA A 157 -10.00 -14.48 -5.83
N GLU A 158 -10.59 -15.67 -5.86
CA GLU A 158 -11.94 -15.95 -5.39
C GLU A 158 -12.06 -15.82 -3.87
N GLU A 159 -10.98 -16.11 -3.14
CA GLU A 159 -10.95 -16.09 -1.67
C GLU A 159 -10.63 -14.71 -1.10
N LEU A 160 -10.09 -13.78 -1.88
CA LEU A 160 -9.57 -12.50 -1.39
C LEU A 160 -10.59 -11.73 -0.54
N GLN A 161 -11.83 -11.60 -1.04
CA GLN A 161 -12.87 -10.85 -0.34
C GLN A 161 -13.30 -11.54 0.96
N SER A 162 -13.49 -12.86 0.93
CA SER A 162 -13.88 -13.62 2.11
C SER A 162 -12.79 -13.63 3.17
N ALA A 163 -11.52 -13.73 2.77
CA ALA A 163 -10.37 -13.66 3.66
C ALA A 163 -10.25 -12.28 4.33
N ALA A 164 -10.42 -11.19 3.56
CA ALA A 164 -10.40 -9.83 4.11
C ALA A 164 -11.53 -9.60 5.12
N LEU A 165 -12.75 -10.06 4.83
CA LEU A 165 -13.88 -9.96 5.75
C LEU A 165 -13.69 -10.82 7.00
N ALA A 166 -13.10 -12.01 6.87
CA ALA A 166 -12.77 -12.86 8.01
C ALA A 166 -11.73 -12.20 8.93
N ALA A 167 -10.66 -11.64 8.34
CA ALA A 167 -9.66 -10.88 9.07
C ALA A 167 -10.28 -9.66 9.79
N ALA A 168 -11.13 -8.89 9.11
CA ALA A 168 -11.82 -7.74 9.70
C ALA A 168 -12.67 -8.14 10.91
N ARG A 169 -13.39 -9.26 10.84
CA ARG A 169 -14.18 -9.78 11.97
C ARG A 169 -13.31 -10.24 13.13
N GLN A 170 -12.15 -10.82 12.85
CA GLN A 170 -11.23 -11.32 13.88
C GLN A 170 -10.52 -10.15 14.59
N ILE A 171 -9.94 -9.21 13.84
CA ILE A 171 -9.16 -8.10 14.37
C ILE A 171 -10.07 -7.02 14.98
N GLY A 172 -11.23 -6.78 14.38
CA GLY A 172 -12.19 -5.75 14.84
C GLY A 172 -12.90 -6.09 16.16
N ARG A 173 -12.73 -7.30 16.70
CA ARG A 173 -13.27 -7.69 18.03
C ARG A 173 -12.35 -7.33 19.18
N ALA A 174 -11.12 -6.97 18.87
CA ALA A 174 -10.16 -6.55 19.88
C ALA A 174 -10.37 -5.07 20.24
#